data_5919e0033927cbb1bfad696dd70d100d
#
_entry.id   5919e0033927cbb1bfad696dd70d100d
#
_cell.length_a   1.000
_cell.length_b   1.000
_cell.length_c   1.000
_cell.angle_alpha   90.00
_cell.angle_beta   90.00
_cell.angle_gamma   90.00
#
_symmetry.space_group_name_H-M   'P 1'
#
loop_
_entity.id
_entity.type
_entity.pdbx_description
1 polymer ?
#
loop_
_entity_poly.entity_id
_entity_poly.type
_entity_poly.pdbx_seq_one_letter_code
_entity_poly.pdbx_strand_id
1 'polypeptide(L)'
;RWEEIWDAALRIRATFLAQPLDGVLRETIAQGLAGFDASTPLAVRSSAVGEDAAGRSFAGLHESIIGVRGQQAVEDAVRLVWASLWSDAALLYRKELGLDAANSRMAVLVQKMVDADRSGVAFARDPRDMRKERALIESVPGPCRLLVDGLVDPDRWELDRRTGRIITWLPGQRDNAQHDAPLLEPRDLEQILDTLLSVEQLFGWSPDMEWTGQSDSLTVLQARPITTAGPEQDEKRAWFLSLRPGDARLRVLRKRVAEQLIPELESVGQVFAAEQLDLLDHRQLAGAIEQRSAALAKWKKIYWDDFIPFAHGVRRLATYYNDAVQAEDPYEFVGLLSNQPLVATQRNEAIGQLAGKLAANDTLRSALERLLAEFAGSIDWPASRDMLMNNADGDEDFVRGFDDLKERFFDIAYDQERLYDQPEVMLRNLIELSRTRSQSHSDESLTGDAAAALEQRLLEAVGPERREQALEVIETGRVSWKLRDDDNLLVARLESQLLRALDEAARRLRMLGRLTGDERPN
;
A
#
# COMPACT_ATOMS: atom_id res chain seq x y z
N ARG A 1 2.17 6.61 -16.31
CA ARG A 1 1.71 6.83 -14.91
C ARG A 1 1.55 5.47 -14.25
N TRP A 2 1.56 5.42 -12.93
CA TRP A 2 1.50 4.17 -12.19
C TRP A 2 0.12 3.49 -12.29
N GLU A 3 -0.94 4.26 -12.26
CA GLU A 3 -2.31 3.81 -12.45
C GLU A 3 -2.51 3.11 -13.81
N GLU A 4 -1.88 3.62 -14.86
CA GLU A 4 -1.93 3.02 -16.20
C GLU A 4 -1.27 1.64 -16.23
N ILE A 5 -0.17 1.47 -15.48
CA ILE A 5 0.52 0.18 -15.36
C ILE A 5 -0.32 -0.80 -14.56
N TRP A 6 -0.97 -0.33 -13.49
CA TRP A 6 -1.87 -1.17 -12.70
C TRP A 6 -3.10 -1.61 -13.52
N ASP A 7 -3.71 -0.70 -14.27
CA ASP A 7 -4.83 -1.02 -15.18
C ASP A 7 -4.40 -2.08 -16.22
N ALA A 8 -3.27 -1.87 -16.87
CA ALA A 8 -2.73 -2.82 -17.84
C ALA A 8 -2.44 -4.19 -17.19
N ALA A 9 -1.83 -4.22 -16.01
CA ALA A 9 -1.54 -5.44 -15.27
C ALA A 9 -2.81 -6.22 -14.93
N LEU A 10 -3.86 -5.53 -14.45
CA LEU A 10 -5.14 -6.15 -14.10
C LEU A 10 -5.81 -6.77 -15.33
N ARG A 11 -5.85 -6.06 -16.47
CA ARG A 11 -6.40 -6.56 -17.73
C ARG A 11 -5.64 -7.76 -18.29
N ILE A 12 -4.31 -7.70 -18.27
CA ILE A 12 -3.47 -8.81 -18.71
C ILE A 12 -3.71 -10.04 -17.83
N ARG A 13 -3.75 -9.85 -16.49
CA ARG A 13 -4.05 -10.92 -15.55
C ARG A 13 -5.42 -11.56 -15.83
N ALA A 14 -6.45 -10.76 -15.98
CA ALA A 14 -7.79 -11.24 -16.31
C ALA A 14 -7.80 -12.06 -17.63
N THR A 15 -7.05 -11.61 -18.64
CA THR A 15 -6.90 -12.35 -19.91
C THR A 15 -6.26 -13.73 -19.70
N PHE A 16 -5.20 -13.83 -18.91
CA PHE A 16 -4.57 -15.12 -18.60
C PHE A 16 -5.51 -16.07 -17.87
N LEU A 17 -6.33 -15.56 -16.96
CA LEU A 17 -7.25 -16.36 -16.15
C LEU A 17 -8.47 -16.83 -16.97
N ALA A 18 -8.98 -15.99 -17.87
CA ALA A 18 -10.13 -16.31 -18.72
C ALA A 18 -9.80 -17.34 -19.82
N GLN A 19 -8.53 -17.41 -20.28
CA GLN A 19 -8.15 -18.32 -21.35
C GLN A 19 -7.75 -19.70 -20.81
N PRO A 20 -8.33 -20.78 -21.27
CA PRO A 20 -7.88 -22.13 -20.94
C PRO A 20 -6.49 -22.39 -21.54
N LEU A 21 -5.69 -23.24 -20.88
CA LEU A 21 -4.46 -23.75 -21.50
C LEU A 21 -4.78 -24.55 -22.77
N ASP A 22 -3.89 -24.43 -23.75
CA ASP A 22 -4.04 -25.24 -24.96
C ASP A 22 -3.93 -26.74 -24.69
N GLY A 23 -4.42 -27.55 -25.63
CA GLY A 23 -4.49 -29.02 -25.47
C GLY A 23 -3.10 -29.66 -25.28
N VAL A 24 -2.05 -29.13 -25.91
CA VAL A 24 -0.69 -29.67 -25.83
C VAL A 24 -0.10 -29.41 -24.42
N LEU A 25 -0.31 -28.22 -23.88
CA LEU A 25 0.14 -27.89 -22.52
C LEU A 25 -0.61 -28.70 -21.47
N ARG A 26 -1.93 -28.86 -21.61
CA ARG A 26 -2.74 -29.68 -20.72
C ARG A 26 -2.29 -31.15 -20.71
N GLU A 27 -2.02 -31.70 -21.88
CA GLU A 27 -1.49 -33.07 -22.00
C GLU A 27 -0.10 -33.18 -21.39
N THR A 28 0.78 -32.21 -21.61
CA THR A 28 2.12 -32.16 -21.02
C THR A 28 2.06 -32.12 -19.49
N ILE A 29 1.15 -31.29 -18.91
CA ILE A 29 0.92 -31.26 -17.46
C ILE A 29 0.40 -32.61 -16.97
N ALA A 30 -0.60 -33.19 -17.65
CA ALA A 30 -1.15 -34.48 -17.28
C ALA A 30 -0.08 -35.60 -17.27
N GLN A 31 0.78 -35.63 -18.30
CA GLN A 31 1.91 -36.59 -18.38
C GLN A 31 2.92 -36.35 -17.26
N GLY A 32 3.27 -35.08 -16.96
CA GLY A 32 4.17 -34.76 -15.86
C GLY A 32 3.60 -35.11 -14.47
N LEU A 33 2.29 -35.08 -14.32
CA LEU A 33 1.61 -35.43 -13.08
C LEU A 33 1.33 -36.93 -12.91
N ALA A 34 1.52 -37.78 -13.94
CA ALA A 34 1.19 -39.20 -13.90
C ALA A 34 1.94 -40.00 -12.80
N GLY A 35 3.05 -39.46 -12.29
CA GLY A 35 3.82 -40.03 -11.18
C GLY A 35 3.37 -39.62 -9.79
N PHE A 36 2.38 -38.73 -9.66
CA PHE A 36 1.88 -38.24 -8.38
C PHE A 36 0.45 -38.70 -8.13
N ASP A 37 0.15 -39.02 -6.88
CA ASP A 37 -1.21 -39.24 -6.45
C ASP A 37 -2.03 -37.92 -6.56
N ALA A 38 -3.32 -37.99 -6.92
CA ALA A 38 -4.19 -36.81 -7.02
C ALA A 38 -4.30 -36.03 -5.69
N SER A 39 -4.07 -36.68 -4.56
CA SER A 39 -4.05 -36.07 -3.22
C SER A 39 -2.70 -35.44 -2.86
N THR A 40 -1.63 -35.72 -3.63
CA THR A 40 -0.28 -35.20 -3.34
C THR A 40 -0.27 -33.67 -3.40
N PRO A 41 0.15 -32.98 -2.33
CA PRO A 41 0.31 -31.53 -2.37
C PRO A 41 1.53 -31.16 -3.22
N LEU A 42 1.33 -30.23 -4.14
CA LEU A 42 2.34 -29.72 -5.07
C LEU A 42 2.59 -28.24 -4.84
N ALA A 43 3.80 -27.78 -5.16
CA ALA A 43 4.16 -26.39 -5.29
C ALA A 43 4.35 -26.06 -6.79
N VAL A 44 3.70 -25.01 -7.25
CA VAL A 44 3.81 -24.47 -8.61
C VAL A 44 4.55 -23.14 -8.51
N ARG A 45 5.78 -23.10 -9.02
CA ARG A 45 6.74 -22.00 -8.79
C ARG A 45 7.13 -21.33 -10.11
N SER A 46 7.35 -20.01 -10.04
CA SER A 46 7.94 -19.24 -11.13
C SER A 46 9.40 -19.61 -11.37
N SER A 47 9.81 -19.52 -12.62
CA SER A 47 11.21 -19.61 -13.06
C SER A 47 11.37 -18.68 -14.26
N ALA A 48 11.55 -17.38 -13.99
CA ALA A 48 11.67 -16.37 -15.02
C ALA A 48 13.10 -16.25 -15.54
N VAL A 49 13.24 -15.99 -16.83
CA VAL A 49 14.55 -15.76 -17.44
C VAL A 49 15.16 -14.48 -16.84
N GLY A 50 16.36 -14.61 -16.26
CA GLY A 50 17.08 -13.50 -15.63
C GLY A 50 16.63 -13.17 -14.21
N GLU A 51 15.79 -13.99 -13.58
CA GLU A 51 15.32 -13.79 -12.20
C GLU A 51 16.50 -13.70 -11.20
N ASP A 52 17.53 -14.51 -11.40
CA ASP A 52 18.73 -14.60 -10.57
C ASP A 52 19.99 -14.05 -11.28
N ALA A 53 19.83 -13.09 -12.21
CA ALA A 53 20.99 -12.52 -12.91
C ALA A 53 21.82 -11.65 -11.98
N ALA A 54 23.15 -11.62 -12.18
CA ALA A 54 24.07 -10.84 -11.37
C ALA A 54 23.66 -9.34 -11.31
N GLY A 55 23.47 -8.81 -10.09
CA GLY A 55 23.06 -7.43 -9.85
C GLY A 55 21.55 -7.16 -10.02
N ARG A 56 20.71 -8.18 -10.22
CA ARG A 56 19.25 -8.06 -10.35
C ARG A 56 18.60 -9.18 -9.58
N SER A 57 17.57 -8.88 -8.79
CA SER A 57 16.81 -9.89 -8.07
C SER A 57 15.33 -9.63 -8.22
N PHE A 58 14.62 -10.57 -8.84
CA PHE A 58 13.15 -10.58 -8.92
C PHE A 58 12.52 -11.36 -7.76
N ALA A 59 13.29 -11.71 -6.74
CA ALA A 59 12.78 -12.47 -5.60
C ALA A 59 11.55 -11.78 -4.98
N GLY A 60 10.47 -12.54 -4.82
CA GLY A 60 9.20 -12.07 -4.28
C GLY A 60 8.31 -11.29 -5.26
N LEU A 61 8.78 -10.98 -6.49
CA LEU A 61 7.97 -10.28 -7.50
C LEU A 61 7.06 -11.20 -8.30
N HIS A 62 7.34 -12.49 -8.33
CA HIS A 62 6.54 -13.51 -9.00
C HIS A 62 5.82 -14.41 -8.00
N GLU A 63 4.72 -15.00 -8.42
CA GLU A 63 3.91 -15.85 -7.54
C GLU A 63 4.42 -17.29 -7.53
N SER A 64 4.28 -17.91 -6.36
CA SER A 64 4.41 -19.35 -6.15
C SER A 64 3.17 -19.84 -5.42
N ILE A 65 2.50 -20.85 -5.97
CA ILE A 65 1.26 -21.40 -5.41
C ILE A 65 1.59 -22.74 -4.76
N ILE A 66 1.32 -22.85 -3.47
CA ILE A 66 1.62 -24.05 -2.67
C ILE A 66 0.36 -24.78 -2.26
N GLY A 67 0.47 -26.08 -1.99
CA GLY A 67 -0.65 -26.93 -1.56
C GLY A 67 -1.62 -27.33 -2.67
N VAL A 68 -1.22 -27.15 -3.92
CA VAL A 68 -2.03 -27.46 -5.11
C VAL A 68 -2.21 -28.97 -5.24
N ARG A 69 -3.45 -29.43 -5.51
CA ARG A 69 -3.75 -30.86 -5.66
C ARG A 69 -4.61 -31.11 -6.90
N GLY A 70 -4.24 -32.15 -7.66
CA GLY A 70 -4.95 -32.56 -8.86
C GLY A 70 -4.65 -31.71 -10.09
N GLN A 71 -4.91 -32.26 -11.28
CA GLN A 71 -4.53 -31.68 -12.56
C GLN A 71 -5.15 -30.28 -12.78
N GLN A 72 -6.46 -30.11 -12.59
CA GLN A 72 -7.14 -28.86 -12.84
C GLN A 72 -6.57 -27.71 -11.98
N ALA A 73 -6.32 -27.98 -10.70
CA ALA A 73 -5.75 -26.97 -9.81
C ALA A 73 -4.30 -26.60 -10.20
N VAL A 74 -3.52 -27.55 -10.74
CA VAL A 74 -2.20 -27.26 -11.30
C VAL A 74 -2.30 -26.40 -12.55
N GLU A 75 -3.22 -26.70 -13.47
CA GLU A 75 -3.48 -25.88 -14.66
C GLU A 75 -3.86 -24.44 -14.29
N ASP A 76 -4.70 -24.26 -13.27
CA ASP A 76 -5.10 -22.95 -12.75
C ASP A 76 -3.91 -22.22 -12.11
N ALA A 77 -3.11 -22.93 -11.30
CA ALA A 77 -1.91 -22.39 -10.67
C ALA A 77 -0.85 -21.96 -11.71
N VAL A 78 -0.67 -22.72 -12.79
CA VAL A 78 0.23 -22.36 -13.90
C VAL A 78 -0.20 -21.04 -14.53
N ARG A 79 -1.50 -20.83 -14.78
CA ARG A 79 -2.02 -19.56 -15.32
C ARG A 79 -1.77 -18.39 -14.37
N LEU A 80 -1.97 -18.60 -13.07
CA LEU A 80 -1.70 -17.58 -12.04
C LEU A 80 -0.23 -17.21 -11.98
N VAL A 81 0.67 -18.20 -11.99
CA VAL A 81 2.12 -17.99 -12.00
C VAL A 81 2.54 -17.22 -13.25
N TRP A 82 2.05 -17.57 -14.43
CA TRP A 82 2.35 -16.80 -15.65
C TRP A 82 1.78 -15.38 -15.60
N ALA A 83 0.56 -15.21 -15.10
CA ALA A 83 -0.03 -13.89 -14.96
C ALA A 83 0.80 -12.99 -14.02
N SER A 84 1.50 -13.57 -13.02
CA SER A 84 2.35 -12.82 -12.10
C SER A 84 3.54 -12.13 -12.78
N LEU A 85 3.98 -12.64 -13.93
CA LEU A 85 5.01 -11.99 -14.77
C LEU A 85 4.60 -10.57 -15.17
N TRP A 86 3.30 -10.32 -15.30
CA TRP A 86 2.68 -9.07 -15.74
C TRP A 86 2.03 -8.29 -14.59
N SER A 87 2.37 -8.63 -13.33
CA SER A 87 1.91 -7.82 -12.21
C SER A 87 2.46 -6.40 -12.29
N ASP A 88 1.75 -5.43 -11.71
CA ASP A 88 2.18 -4.03 -11.70
C ASP A 88 3.57 -3.85 -11.07
N ALA A 89 3.86 -4.55 -9.96
CA ALA A 89 5.18 -4.54 -9.34
C ALA A 89 6.26 -5.07 -10.28
N ALA A 90 6.00 -6.20 -10.96
CA ALA A 90 6.95 -6.79 -11.90
C ALA A 90 7.17 -5.91 -13.15
N LEU A 91 6.11 -5.27 -13.67
CA LEU A 91 6.18 -4.33 -14.79
C LEU A 91 6.95 -3.06 -14.42
N LEU A 92 6.68 -2.47 -13.26
CA LEU A 92 7.37 -1.30 -12.76
C LEU A 92 8.86 -1.57 -12.53
N TYR A 93 9.19 -2.69 -11.91
CA TYR A 93 10.57 -3.08 -11.66
C TYR A 93 11.35 -3.31 -12.97
N ARG A 94 10.75 -3.96 -13.97
CA ARG A 94 11.36 -4.10 -15.30
C ARG A 94 11.58 -2.78 -15.99
N LYS A 95 10.59 -1.87 -15.92
CA LYS A 95 10.70 -0.53 -16.48
C LYS A 95 11.87 0.25 -15.88
N GLU A 96 12.04 0.17 -14.56
CA GLU A 96 13.15 0.81 -13.84
C GLU A 96 14.50 0.24 -14.27
N LEU A 97 14.57 -1.06 -14.52
CA LEU A 97 15.78 -1.72 -15.01
C LEU A 97 16.01 -1.57 -16.53
N GLY A 98 15.13 -0.88 -17.24
CA GLY A 98 15.19 -0.74 -18.70
C GLY A 98 15.01 -2.07 -19.45
N LEU A 99 14.29 -3.04 -18.87
CA LEU A 99 14.04 -4.34 -19.48
C LEU A 99 12.80 -4.31 -20.36
N ASP A 100 12.90 -5.01 -21.50
CA ASP A 100 11.75 -5.15 -22.41
C ASP A 100 10.71 -6.12 -21.83
N ALA A 101 9.56 -5.58 -21.44
CA ALA A 101 8.45 -6.36 -20.93
C ALA A 101 7.90 -7.32 -22.00
N ALA A 102 7.88 -6.95 -23.30
CA ALA A 102 7.30 -7.75 -24.37
C ALA A 102 8.03 -9.07 -24.60
N ASN A 103 9.34 -9.09 -24.36
CA ASN A 103 10.17 -10.28 -24.52
C ASN A 103 10.39 -11.09 -23.23
N SER A 104 9.65 -10.76 -22.16
CA SER A 104 9.72 -11.50 -20.89
C SER A 104 9.12 -12.89 -21.04
N ARG A 105 9.83 -13.90 -20.52
CA ARG A 105 9.41 -15.31 -20.55
C ARG A 105 9.54 -15.92 -19.16
N MET A 106 8.65 -16.85 -18.86
CA MET A 106 8.64 -17.57 -17.59
C MET A 106 8.34 -19.05 -17.81
N ALA A 107 9.22 -19.91 -17.34
CA ALA A 107 8.92 -21.31 -17.12
C ALA A 107 8.21 -21.48 -15.79
N VAL A 108 7.54 -22.63 -15.62
CA VAL A 108 6.88 -23.00 -14.37
C VAL A 108 7.44 -24.33 -13.90
N LEU A 109 7.87 -24.37 -12.65
CA LEU A 109 8.32 -25.58 -11.98
C LEU A 109 7.19 -26.13 -11.12
N VAL A 110 6.79 -27.39 -11.37
CA VAL A 110 5.84 -28.12 -10.53
C VAL A 110 6.61 -29.19 -9.75
N GLN A 111 6.60 -29.09 -8.44
CA GLN A 111 7.33 -30.00 -7.56
C GLN A 111 6.47 -30.50 -6.40
N LYS A 112 6.75 -31.69 -5.90
CA LYS A 112 6.11 -32.22 -4.69
C LYS A 112 6.49 -31.36 -3.49
N MET A 113 5.50 -31.03 -2.67
CA MET A 113 5.78 -30.38 -1.39
C MET A 113 6.47 -31.36 -0.44
N VAL A 114 7.44 -30.84 0.28
CA VAL A 114 8.11 -31.55 1.35
C VAL A 114 7.32 -31.34 2.63
N ASP A 115 6.96 -32.41 3.30
CA ASP A 115 6.37 -32.36 4.63
C ASP A 115 7.48 -32.04 5.63
N ALA A 116 7.38 -30.85 6.23
CA ALA A 116 8.42 -30.29 7.07
C ALA A 116 7.84 -29.55 8.26
N ASP A 117 8.46 -29.70 9.42
CA ASP A 117 8.11 -29.02 10.66
C ASP A 117 8.83 -27.66 10.80
N ARG A 118 9.86 -27.42 9.98
CA ARG A 118 10.66 -26.21 9.96
C ARG A 118 11.23 -25.91 8.58
N SER A 119 11.49 -24.64 8.34
CA SER A 119 12.11 -24.15 7.12
C SER A 119 12.87 -22.86 7.38
N GLY A 120 13.64 -22.41 6.41
CA GLY A 120 14.41 -21.20 6.58
C GLY A 120 15.17 -20.76 5.34
N VAL A 121 15.97 -19.72 5.56
CA VAL A 121 16.92 -19.19 4.59
C VAL A 121 18.31 -19.27 5.19
N ALA A 122 19.30 -19.57 4.34
CA ALA A 122 20.68 -19.63 4.80
C ALA A 122 21.61 -18.97 3.78
N PHE A 123 22.52 -18.14 4.27
CA PHE A 123 23.49 -17.42 3.47
C PHE A 123 24.89 -17.93 3.76
N ALA A 124 25.63 -18.31 2.73
CA ALA A 124 27.00 -18.77 2.89
C ALA A 124 27.92 -17.66 3.38
N ARG A 125 27.59 -16.39 3.13
CA ARG A 125 28.24 -15.19 3.67
C ARG A 125 27.18 -14.21 4.14
N ASP A 126 27.53 -13.38 5.14
CA ASP A 126 26.63 -12.30 5.59
C ASP A 126 26.40 -11.30 4.44
N PRO A 127 25.15 -11.16 3.94
CA PRO A 127 24.86 -10.23 2.84
C PRO A 127 25.19 -8.77 3.16
N ARG A 128 25.23 -8.40 4.45
CA ARG A 128 25.55 -7.04 4.92
C ARG A 128 27.05 -6.75 4.87
N ASP A 129 27.89 -7.79 5.00
CA ASP A 129 29.36 -7.66 4.93
C ASP A 129 29.99 -8.96 4.40
N MET A 130 30.06 -9.08 3.09
CA MET A 130 30.61 -10.25 2.38
C MET A 130 32.09 -10.55 2.69
N ARG A 131 32.82 -9.62 3.34
CA ARG A 131 34.23 -9.83 3.73
C ARG A 131 34.36 -10.67 4.98
N LYS A 132 33.30 -10.75 5.80
CA LYS A 132 33.30 -11.56 7.02
C LYS A 132 33.16 -13.04 6.65
N GLU A 133 33.99 -13.88 7.24
CA GLU A 133 33.90 -15.34 7.14
C GLU A 133 32.79 -15.88 8.07
N ARG A 134 31.56 -15.40 7.85
CA ARG A 134 30.37 -15.77 8.64
C ARG A 134 29.26 -16.25 7.74
N ALA A 135 28.64 -17.36 8.10
CA ALA A 135 27.37 -17.80 7.54
C ALA A 135 26.22 -17.29 8.42
N LEU A 136 25.09 -17.00 7.78
CA LEU A 136 23.87 -16.60 8.46
C LEU A 136 22.78 -17.64 8.18
N ILE A 137 22.12 -18.14 9.22
CA ILE A 137 21.03 -19.10 9.11
C ILE A 137 19.81 -18.53 9.83
N GLU A 138 18.67 -18.53 9.14
CA GLU A 138 17.39 -18.12 9.68
C GLU A 138 16.42 -19.29 9.61
N SER A 139 15.60 -19.50 10.64
CA SER A 139 14.63 -20.58 10.69
C SER A 139 13.32 -20.16 11.32
N VAL A 140 12.23 -20.70 10.76
CA VAL A 140 10.86 -20.55 11.27
C VAL A 140 10.19 -21.93 11.37
N PRO A 141 9.20 -22.10 12.27
CA PRO A 141 8.40 -23.31 12.26
C PRO A 141 7.50 -23.37 11.02
N GLY A 142 7.32 -24.57 10.48
CA GLY A 142 6.49 -24.80 9.31
C GLY A 142 7.06 -24.28 7.99
N PRO A 143 6.22 -23.89 7.02
CA PRO A 143 6.65 -23.47 5.68
C PRO A 143 7.41 -22.15 5.65
N CYS A 144 8.43 -22.03 4.80
CA CYS A 144 9.29 -20.85 4.64
C CYS A 144 8.55 -19.58 4.19
N ARG A 145 7.33 -19.69 3.69
CA ARG A 145 6.54 -18.57 3.18
C ARG A 145 6.38 -17.44 4.21
N LEU A 146 6.16 -17.78 5.48
CA LEU A 146 6.01 -16.77 6.54
C LEU A 146 7.28 -15.93 6.74
N LEU A 147 8.45 -16.53 6.56
CA LEU A 147 9.74 -15.85 6.62
C LEU A 147 9.97 -14.99 5.38
N VAL A 148 9.72 -15.54 4.19
CA VAL A 148 9.93 -14.83 2.91
C VAL A 148 8.99 -13.62 2.79
N ASP A 149 7.75 -13.75 3.28
CA ASP A 149 6.77 -12.65 3.32
C ASP A 149 7.06 -11.63 4.46
N GLY A 150 8.08 -11.86 5.30
CA GLY A 150 8.44 -10.98 6.42
C GLY A 150 7.39 -10.89 7.53
N LEU A 151 6.61 -11.95 7.72
CA LEU A 151 5.47 -12.01 8.65
C LEU A 151 5.85 -12.53 10.03
N VAL A 152 7.00 -13.19 10.14
CA VAL A 152 7.50 -13.80 11.38
C VAL A 152 8.97 -13.45 11.53
N ASP A 153 9.37 -13.03 12.73
CA ASP A 153 10.78 -12.87 13.06
C ASP A 153 11.41 -14.26 13.28
N PRO A 154 12.43 -14.65 12.46
CA PRO A 154 13.04 -15.96 12.57
C PRO A 154 13.99 -16.06 13.76
N ASP A 155 14.22 -17.28 14.22
CA ASP A 155 15.47 -17.59 14.94
C ASP A 155 16.64 -17.37 13.99
N ARG A 156 17.66 -16.66 14.43
CA ARG A 156 18.81 -16.28 13.60
C ARG A 156 20.12 -16.71 14.26
N TRP A 157 20.97 -17.39 13.49
CA TRP A 157 22.32 -17.78 13.90
C TRP A 157 23.36 -17.17 12.98
N GLU A 158 24.43 -16.65 13.57
CA GLU A 158 25.68 -16.34 12.88
C GLU A 158 26.70 -17.42 13.24
N LEU A 159 27.28 -18.07 12.22
CA LEU A 159 28.30 -19.10 12.41
C LEU A 159 29.62 -18.69 11.76
N ASP A 160 30.72 -19.08 12.41
CA ASP A 160 32.04 -19.08 11.76
C ASP A 160 32.06 -20.14 10.66
N ARG A 161 32.27 -19.74 9.42
CA ARG A 161 32.18 -20.64 8.24
C ARG A 161 33.21 -21.77 8.25
N ARG A 162 34.38 -21.55 8.86
CA ARG A 162 35.46 -22.50 8.86
C ARG A 162 35.35 -23.56 9.93
N THR A 163 34.79 -23.16 11.08
CA THR A 163 34.77 -24.01 12.28
C THR A 163 33.37 -24.50 12.63
N GLY A 164 32.32 -23.97 11.99
CA GLY A 164 30.93 -24.26 12.36
C GLY A 164 30.49 -23.67 13.72
N ARG A 165 31.38 -22.96 14.41
CA ARG A 165 31.11 -22.44 15.76
C ARG A 165 30.03 -21.35 15.69
N ILE A 166 29.03 -21.46 16.56
CA ILE A 166 28.02 -20.42 16.74
C ILE A 166 28.69 -19.18 17.36
N ILE A 167 28.58 -18.05 16.65
CA ILE A 167 29.07 -16.73 17.11
C ILE A 167 27.95 -16.02 17.86
N THR A 168 26.74 -16.01 17.30
CA THR A 168 25.57 -15.34 17.86
C THR A 168 24.32 -16.15 17.55
N TRP A 169 23.39 -16.16 18.49
CA TRP A 169 22.03 -16.63 18.31
C TRP A 169 21.05 -15.57 18.81
N LEU A 170 20.05 -15.26 18.00
CA LEU A 170 18.97 -14.35 18.31
C LEU A 170 17.64 -15.11 18.15
N PRO A 171 16.86 -15.26 19.23
CA PRO A 171 15.55 -15.92 19.15
C PRO A 171 14.56 -15.05 18.35
N GLY A 172 13.73 -15.69 17.55
CA GLY A 172 12.61 -15.07 16.86
C GLY A 172 11.44 -14.79 17.81
N GLN A 173 10.55 -13.88 17.43
CA GLN A 173 9.29 -13.66 18.14
C GLN A 173 8.30 -14.76 17.76
N ARG A 174 7.85 -15.54 18.73
CA ARG A 174 6.83 -16.57 18.56
C ARG A 174 5.62 -16.22 19.41
N ASP A 175 4.43 -16.32 18.84
CA ASP A 175 3.18 -16.09 19.57
C ASP A 175 3.05 -17.06 20.77
N ASN A 176 2.91 -16.49 21.97
CA ASN A 176 2.33 -17.09 23.19
C ASN A 176 3.10 -18.15 23.99
N ALA A 177 4.41 -18.34 23.86
CA ALA A 177 5.14 -19.03 24.94
C ALA A 177 6.60 -18.56 24.98
N GLN A 178 7.15 -18.41 26.18
CA GLN A 178 8.59 -18.34 26.41
C GLN A 178 9.24 -19.59 25.82
N HIS A 179 9.69 -19.51 24.58
CA HIS A 179 10.54 -20.53 23.98
C HIS A 179 11.99 -20.04 24.08
N ASP A 180 12.61 -20.31 25.24
CA ASP A 180 14.04 -20.13 25.44
C ASP A 180 14.88 -21.19 24.70
N ALA A 181 14.23 -22.07 23.95
CA ALA A 181 14.89 -23.14 23.20
C ALA A 181 14.99 -22.80 21.71
N PRO A 182 16.19 -22.92 21.09
CA PRO A 182 16.37 -22.70 19.66
C PRO A 182 15.61 -23.72 18.83
N LEU A 183 15.13 -23.30 17.64
CA LEU A 183 14.44 -24.19 16.68
C LEU A 183 15.37 -25.23 16.08
N LEU A 184 16.64 -24.91 15.93
CA LEU A 184 17.65 -25.78 15.34
C LEU A 184 18.64 -26.23 16.41
N GLU A 185 18.95 -27.53 16.40
CA GLU A 185 20.00 -28.10 17.19
C GLU A 185 21.37 -27.85 16.52
N PRO A 186 22.49 -27.95 17.25
CA PRO A 186 23.84 -27.78 16.68
C PRO A 186 24.10 -28.66 15.46
N ARG A 187 23.56 -29.88 15.43
CA ARG A 187 23.68 -30.80 14.32
C ARG A 187 22.95 -30.31 13.06
N ASP A 188 21.79 -29.69 13.23
CA ASP A 188 21.03 -29.11 12.10
C ASP A 188 21.81 -27.95 11.48
N LEU A 189 22.39 -27.08 12.32
CA LEU A 189 23.21 -25.95 11.88
C LEU A 189 24.45 -26.42 11.12
N GLU A 190 25.12 -27.48 11.60
CA GLU A 190 26.26 -28.11 10.90
C GLU A 190 25.84 -28.65 9.53
N GLN A 191 24.72 -29.39 9.43
CA GLN A 191 24.22 -29.90 8.18
C GLN A 191 23.85 -28.81 7.18
N ILE A 192 23.21 -27.70 7.65
CA ILE A 192 22.88 -26.57 6.79
C ILE A 192 24.15 -25.89 6.30
N LEU A 193 25.13 -25.67 7.16
CA LEU A 193 26.43 -25.07 6.80
C LEU A 193 27.18 -25.93 5.79
N ASP A 194 27.27 -27.24 6.00
CA ASP A 194 27.92 -28.16 5.06
C ASP A 194 27.25 -28.16 3.70
N THR A 195 25.91 -28.08 3.69
CA THR A 195 25.13 -27.97 2.44
C THR A 195 25.43 -26.65 1.73
N LEU A 196 25.45 -25.52 2.44
CA LEU A 196 25.83 -24.21 1.89
C LEU A 196 27.21 -24.23 1.25
N LEU A 197 28.20 -24.77 1.95
CA LEU A 197 29.57 -24.85 1.46
C LEU A 197 29.70 -25.79 0.26
N SER A 198 28.93 -26.89 0.24
CA SER A 198 28.87 -27.80 -0.90
C SER A 198 28.27 -27.15 -2.13
N VAL A 199 27.19 -26.36 -1.96
CA VAL A 199 26.57 -25.57 -3.04
C VAL A 199 27.55 -24.52 -3.56
N GLU A 200 28.24 -23.81 -2.66
CA GLU A 200 29.26 -22.82 -3.03
C GLU A 200 30.40 -23.47 -3.83
N GLN A 201 30.87 -24.63 -3.42
CA GLN A 201 31.90 -25.36 -4.13
C GLN A 201 31.44 -25.85 -5.52
N LEU A 202 30.19 -26.32 -5.61
CA LEU A 202 29.62 -26.84 -6.86
C LEU A 202 29.42 -25.74 -7.91
N PHE A 203 28.92 -24.58 -7.50
CA PHE A 203 28.54 -23.51 -8.41
C PHE A 203 29.59 -22.38 -8.52
N GLY A 204 30.54 -22.29 -7.61
CA GLY A 204 31.59 -21.27 -7.61
C GLY A 204 31.14 -19.87 -7.15
N TRP A 205 29.99 -19.75 -6.51
CA TRP A 205 29.47 -18.51 -5.93
C TRP A 205 28.84 -18.75 -4.55
N SER A 206 28.87 -17.74 -3.69
CA SER A 206 28.28 -17.82 -2.34
C SER A 206 26.76 -17.85 -2.40
N PRO A 207 26.09 -18.91 -1.93
CA PRO A 207 24.65 -19.07 -2.04
C PRO A 207 23.85 -18.35 -0.96
N ASP A 208 22.68 -17.85 -1.39
CA ASP A 208 21.46 -17.62 -0.66
C ASP A 208 20.57 -18.85 -0.92
N MET A 209 20.26 -19.62 0.11
CA MET A 209 19.64 -20.95 0.00
C MET A 209 18.34 -20.99 0.81
N GLU A 210 17.24 -21.33 0.14
CA GLU A 210 15.99 -21.70 0.80
C GLU A 210 16.01 -23.21 1.11
N TRP A 211 15.67 -23.55 2.32
CA TRP A 211 15.66 -24.93 2.80
C TRP A 211 14.42 -25.26 3.62
N THR A 212 14.08 -26.54 3.68
CA THR A 212 13.00 -27.08 4.51
C THR A 212 13.36 -28.48 4.98
N GLY A 213 12.75 -28.97 6.04
CA GLY A 213 12.98 -30.34 6.48
C GLY A 213 12.49 -30.67 7.88
N GLN A 214 12.79 -31.89 8.27
CA GLN A 214 12.67 -32.43 9.63
C GLN A 214 14.07 -32.65 10.20
N SER A 215 14.17 -32.93 11.51
CA SER A 215 15.46 -33.02 12.25
C SER A 215 16.57 -33.84 11.58
N ASP A 216 16.25 -34.81 10.76
CA ASP A 216 17.27 -35.67 10.13
C ASP A 216 17.26 -35.63 8.59
N SER A 217 16.45 -34.73 7.98
CA SER A 217 16.32 -34.66 6.53
C SER A 217 16.10 -33.26 6.03
N LEU A 218 17.20 -32.63 5.62
CA LEU A 218 17.20 -31.33 5.00
C LEU A 218 16.96 -31.43 3.49
N THR A 219 16.05 -30.63 2.96
CA THR A 219 15.81 -30.49 1.53
C THR A 219 16.07 -29.04 1.09
N VAL A 220 16.95 -28.86 0.11
CA VAL A 220 17.15 -27.56 -0.55
C VAL A 220 16.00 -27.31 -1.52
N LEU A 221 15.32 -26.18 -1.35
CA LEU A 221 14.22 -25.76 -2.21
C LEU A 221 14.70 -24.87 -3.36
N GLN A 222 15.68 -24.00 -3.08
CA GLN A 222 16.29 -23.09 -4.04
C GLN A 222 17.66 -22.67 -3.55
N ALA A 223 18.58 -22.42 -4.49
CA ALA A 223 19.85 -21.75 -4.21
C ALA A 223 20.15 -20.76 -5.33
N ARG A 224 20.59 -19.57 -4.95
CA ARG A 224 20.96 -18.49 -5.87
C ARG A 224 22.19 -17.74 -5.36
N PRO A 225 22.93 -17.04 -6.24
CA PRO A 225 24.02 -16.18 -5.78
C PRO A 225 23.51 -15.12 -4.81
N ILE A 226 24.28 -14.82 -3.76
CA ILE A 226 24.00 -13.67 -2.89
C ILE A 226 24.12 -12.42 -3.76
N THR A 227 23.03 -11.68 -3.92
CA THR A 227 23.02 -10.40 -4.60
C THR A 227 23.31 -9.31 -3.57
N THR A 228 24.51 -8.74 -3.58
CA THR A 228 24.80 -7.51 -2.85
C THR A 228 24.27 -6.34 -3.67
N ALA A 229 23.01 -6.01 -3.46
CA ALA A 229 22.47 -4.77 -3.98
C ALA A 229 23.08 -3.61 -3.17
N GLY A 230 23.50 -2.52 -3.82
CA GLY A 230 23.86 -1.29 -3.11
C GLY A 230 22.64 -0.76 -2.34
N PRO A 231 22.84 0.06 -1.28
CA PRO A 231 21.74 0.56 -0.42
C PRO A 231 20.56 1.13 -1.21
N GLU A 232 20.83 1.82 -2.30
CA GLU A 232 19.83 2.42 -3.20
C GLU A 232 18.96 1.40 -3.95
N GLN A 233 19.52 0.24 -4.28
CA GLN A 233 18.80 -0.84 -4.96
C GLN A 233 17.96 -1.66 -3.96
N ASP A 234 18.42 -1.82 -2.73
CA ASP A 234 17.68 -2.49 -1.66
C ASP A 234 16.47 -1.66 -1.22
N GLU A 235 16.58 -0.34 -1.14
CA GLU A 235 15.45 0.55 -0.87
C GLU A 235 14.41 0.50 -1.99
N LYS A 236 14.83 0.54 -3.26
CA LYS A 236 13.93 0.42 -4.41
C LYS A 236 13.23 -0.95 -4.44
N ARG A 237 13.96 -2.03 -4.21
CA ARG A 237 13.38 -3.37 -4.16
C ARG A 237 12.38 -3.52 -3.02
N ALA A 238 12.70 -3.04 -1.82
CA ALA A 238 11.79 -3.05 -0.68
C ALA A 238 10.49 -2.30 -1.00
N TRP A 239 10.59 -1.18 -1.75
CA TRP A 239 9.42 -0.44 -2.23
C TRP A 239 8.56 -1.27 -3.19
N PHE A 240 9.16 -1.93 -4.21
CA PHE A 240 8.39 -2.79 -5.13
C PHE A 240 7.75 -3.99 -4.42
N LEU A 241 8.43 -4.57 -3.43
CA LEU A 241 7.86 -5.65 -2.61
C LEU A 241 6.71 -5.15 -1.73
N SER A 242 6.76 -3.89 -1.28
CA SER A 242 5.66 -3.30 -0.50
C SER A 242 4.36 -3.15 -1.31
N LEU A 243 4.44 -3.18 -2.64
CA LEU A 243 3.26 -3.21 -3.52
C LEU A 243 2.50 -4.55 -3.48
N ARG A 244 2.98 -5.56 -2.74
CA ARG A 244 2.35 -6.87 -2.56
C ARG A 244 2.32 -7.29 -1.09
N PRO A 245 1.69 -6.52 -0.22
CA PRO A 245 1.58 -6.94 1.17
C PRO A 245 0.73 -8.21 1.25
N GLY A 246 1.22 -9.22 1.94
CA GLY A 246 0.45 -10.43 2.25
C GLY A 246 -0.74 -10.12 3.16
N ASP A 247 -1.75 -11.02 3.18
CA ASP A 247 -2.99 -10.84 3.94
C ASP A 247 -2.74 -10.57 5.43
N ALA A 248 -1.75 -11.25 6.03
CA ALA A 248 -1.40 -11.03 7.45
C ALA A 248 -0.84 -9.63 7.71
N ARG A 249 0.05 -9.11 6.83
CA ARG A 249 0.57 -7.75 6.96
C ARG A 249 -0.54 -6.71 6.77
N LEU A 250 -1.43 -6.91 5.80
CA LEU A 250 -2.58 -6.02 5.59
C LEU A 250 -3.51 -5.99 6.79
N ARG A 251 -3.71 -7.12 7.47
CA ARG A 251 -4.50 -7.21 8.71
C ARG A 251 -3.89 -6.37 9.83
N VAL A 252 -2.59 -6.49 10.05
CA VAL A 252 -1.86 -5.69 11.05
C VAL A 252 -1.93 -4.20 10.71
N LEU A 253 -1.68 -3.84 9.44
CA LEU A 253 -1.75 -2.46 8.97
C LEU A 253 -3.16 -1.90 9.11
N ARG A 254 -4.21 -2.66 8.76
CA ARG A 254 -5.61 -2.24 8.92
C ARG A 254 -5.89 -1.80 10.35
N LYS A 255 -5.54 -2.66 11.32
CA LYS A 255 -5.76 -2.35 12.74
C LYS A 255 -4.97 -1.12 13.17
N ARG A 256 -3.68 -1.07 12.84
CA ARG A 256 -2.80 0.05 13.20
C ARG A 256 -3.27 1.37 12.58
N VAL A 257 -3.57 1.37 11.28
CA VAL A 257 -3.97 2.59 10.56
C VAL A 257 -5.34 3.06 11.03
N ALA A 258 -6.36 2.18 11.06
CA ALA A 258 -7.72 2.59 11.36
C ALA A 258 -7.93 2.93 12.85
N GLU A 259 -7.31 2.18 13.77
CA GLU A 259 -7.58 2.31 15.21
C GLU A 259 -6.59 3.23 15.93
N GLN A 260 -5.40 3.47 15.36
CA GLN A 260 -4.34 4.24 16.04
C GLN A 260 -3.90 5.46 15.24
N LEU A 261 -3.42 5.26 13.99
CA LEU A 261 -2.74 6.32 13.25
C LEU A 261 -3.70 7.42 12.77
N ILE A 262 -4.86 7.07 12.21
CA ILE A 262 -5.84 8.07 11.75
C ILE A 262 -6.36 8.92 12.93
N PRO A 263 -6.83 8.33 14.06
CA PRO A 263 -7.25 9.12 15.22
C PRO A 263 -6.15 10.00 15.82
N GLU A 264 -4.88 9.51 15.88
CA GLU A 264 -3.75 10.29 16.36
C GLU A 264 -3.47 11.48 15.42
N LEU A 265 -3.46 11.26 14.11
CA LEU A 265 -3.20 12.29 13.10
C LEU A 265 -4.29 13.37 13.11
N GLU A 266 -5.57 12.98 13.22
CA GLU A 266 -6.69 13.91 13.38
C GLU A 266 -6.53 14.78 14.63
N SER A 267 -6.22 14.16 15.77
CA SER A 267 -6.01 14.85 17.05
C SER A 267 -4.90 15.88 16.96
N VAL A 268 -3.76 15.53 16.36
CA VAL A 268 -2.63 16.47 16.15
C VAL A 268 -3.07 17.64 15.28
N GLY A 269 -3.80 17.40 14.19
CA GLY A 269 -4.33 18.46 13.32
C GLY A 269 -5.28 19.39 14.07
N GLN A 270 -6.19 18.86 14.89
CA GLN A 270 -7.13 19.64 15.70
C GLN A 270 -6.42 20.49 16.75
N VAL A 271 -5.43 19.94 17.47
CA VAL A 271 -4.63 20.69 18.45
C VAL A 271 -3.92 21.87 17.79
N PHE A 272 -3.30 21.66 16.62
CA PHE A 272 -2.63 22.74 15.91
C PHE A 272 -3.62 23.79 15.37
N ALA A 273 -4.79 23.38 14.91
CA ALA A 273 -5.82 24.30 14.42
C ALA A 273 -6.39 25.19 15.52
N ALA A 274 -6.57 24.65 16.73
CA ALA A 274 -7.14 25.37 17.88
C ALA A 274 -6.17 26.39 18.49
N GLU A 275 -4.87 26.31 18.23
CA GLU A 275 -3.89 27.23 18.81
C GLU A 275 -4.00 28.64 18.20
N GLN A 276 -4.10 29.66 19.05
CA GLN A 276 -4.18 31.07 18.65
C GLN A 276 -2.77 31.65 18.49
N LEU A 277 -2.21 31.54 17.28
CA LEU A 277 -0.82 31.88 16.97
C LEU A 277 -0.52 33.39 17.14
N ASP A 278 -1.52 34.24 16.96
CA ASP A 278 -1.44 35.71 17.12
C ASP A 278 -1.21 36.14 18.58
N LEU A 279 -1.63 35.31 19.54
CA LEU A 279 -1.42 35.55 20.97
C LEU A 279 -0.07 35.09 21.50
N LEU A 280 0.66 34.26 20.75
CA LEU A 280 1.96 33.74 21.16
C LEU A 280 3.03 34.85 21.11
N ASP A 281 3.97 34.83 22.05
CA ASP A 281 5.18 35.65 21.92
C ASP A 281 6.12 35.11 20.83
N HIS A 282 7.20 35.81 20.50
CA HIS A 282 8.12 35.40 19.41
C HIS A 282 8.80 34.06 19.67
N ARG A 283 9.12 33.77 20.93
CA ARG A 283 9.77 32.50 21.30
C ARG A 283 8.79 31.33 21.26
N GLN A 284 7.58 31.57 21.74
CA GLN A 284 6.49 30.61 21.67
C GLN A 284 6.10 30.30 20.21
N LEU A 285 6.02 31.32 19.35
CA LEU A 285 5.73 31.13 17.94
C LEU A 285 6.84 30.31 17.22
N ALA A 286 8.11 30.59 17.53
CA ALA A 286 9.21 29.79 17.00
C ALA A 286 9.10 28.32 17.44
N GLY A 287 8.81 28.05 18.71
CA GLY A 287 8.54 26.71 19.21
C GLY A 287 7.34 26.03 18.55
N ALA A 288 6.28 26.78 18.28
CA ALA A 288 5.10 26.28 17.57
C ALA A 288 5.41 25.86 16.12
N ILE A 289 6.28 26.62 15.43
CA ILE A 289 6.77 26.26 14.08
C ILE A 289 7.62 24.99 14.13
N GLU A 290 8.57 24.90 15.06
CA GLU A 290 9.42 23.72 15.24
C GLU A 290 8.59 22.46 15.51
N GLN A 291 7.59 22.53 16.38
CA GLN A 291 6.69 21.42 16.69
C GLN A 291 5.90 20.95 15.46
N ARG A 292 5.34 21.88 14.67
CA ARG A 292 4.59 21.58 13.45
C ARG A 292 5.48 20.96 12.39
N SER A 293 6.69 21.50 12.21
CA SER A 293 7.69 20.96 11.28
C SER A 293 8.10 19.53 11.66
N ALA A 294 8.40 19.28 12.94
CA ALA A 294 8.74 17.96 13.43
C ALA A 294 7.57 16.95 13.28
N ALA A 295 6.34 17.39 13.58
CA ALA A 295 5.14 16.57 13.41
C ALA A 295 4.95 16.22 11.92
N LEU A 296 5.04 17.19 11.02
CA LEU A 296 4.90 16.94 9.58
C LEU A 296 5.95 15.96 9.07
N ALA A 297 7.21 16.09 9.49
CA ALA A 297 8.28 15.17 9.12
C ALA A 297 8.01 13.74 9.64
N LYS A 298 7.57 13.60 10.91
CA LYS A 298 7.14 12.31 11.50
C LYS A 298 6.03 11.67 10.67
N TRP A 299 4.97 12.43 10.35
CA TRP A 299 3.80 11.90 9.67
C TRP A 299 4.04 11.62 8.19
N LYS A 300 4.90 12.39 7.51
CA LYS A 300 5.37 12.05 6.15
C LYS A 300 6.10 10.70 6.14
N LYS A 301 6.90 10.39 7.16
CA LYS A 301 7.53 9.07 7.29
C LYS A 301 6.50 7.96 7.50
N ILE A 302 5.56 8.13 8.43
CA ILE A 302 4.47 7.16 8.70
C ILE A 302 3.61 6.95 7.44
N TYR A 303 3.36 8.00 6.65
CA TYR A 303 2.65 7.91 5.39
C TYR A 303 3.29 6.89 4.43
N TRP A 304 4.61 6.96 4.27
CA TRP A 304 5.34 6.02 3.43
C TRP A 304 5.46 4.61 4.03
N ASP A 305 5.63 4.50 5.34
CA ASP A 305 5.89 3.22 6.00
C ASP A 305 4.61 2.40 6.25
N ASP A 306 3.47 3.06 6.50
CA ASP A 306 2.22 2.42 6.92
C ASP A 306 1.04 2.68 5.96
N PHE A 307 0.76 3.94 5.57
CA PHE A 307 -0.43 4.28 4.78
C PHE A 307 -0.31 3.79 3.32
N ILE A 308 0.82 4.06 2.67
CA ILE A 308 1.04 3.59 1.29
C ILE A 308 0.96 2.07 1.17
N PRO A 309 1.63 1.25 2.02
CA PRO A 309 1.44 -0.19 1.99
C PRO A 309 -0.01 -0.62 2.25
N PHE A 310 -0.73 0.05 3.16
CA PHE A 310 -2.12 -0.27 3.44
C PHE A 310 -3.06 0.08 2.27
N ALA A 311 -2.80 1.14 1.52
CA ALA A 311 -3.57 1.52 0.34
C ALA A 311 -3.64 0.39 -0.73
N HIS A 312 -2.72 -0.58 -0.67
CA HIS A 312 -2.75 -1.76 -1.55
C HIS A 312 -3.81 -2.80 -1.18
N GLY A 313 -4.54 -2.63 -0.08
CA GLY A 313 -5.68 -3.48 0.29
C GLY A 313 -6.75 -3.58 -0.80
N VAL A 314 -7.02 -2.48 -1.50
CA VAL A 314 -7.94 -2.47 -2.66
C VAL A 314 -7.45 -3.36 -3.80
N ARG A 315 -6.15 -3.34 -4.09
CA ARG A 315 -5.55 -4.20 -5.11
C ARG A 315 -5.58 -5.66 -4.73
N ARG A 316 -5.35 -5.94 -3.46
CA ARG A 316 -5.48 -7.29 -2.94
C ARG A 316 -6.90 -7.80 -3.13
N LEU A 317 -7.91 -6.98 -2.86
CA LEU A 317 -9.31 -7.32 -3.13
C LEU A 317 -9.54 -7.55 -4.62
N ALA A 318 -9.08 -6.64 -5.49
CA ALA A 318 -9.22 -6.77 -6.94
C ALA A 318 -8.64 -8.09 -7.46
N THR A 319 -7.40 -8.40 -7.04
CA THR A 319 -6.72 -9.63 -7.45
C THR A 319 -7.45 -10.86 -6.91
N TYR A 320 -7.82 -10.86 -5.63
CA TYR A 320 -8.50 -11.99 -4.98
C TYR A 320 -9.87 -12.27 -5.62
N TYR A 321 -10.63 -11.21 -5.91
CA TYR A 321 -11.93 -11.31 -6.56
C TYR A 321 -11.80 -11.92 -7.96
N ASN A 322 -10.93 -11.36 -8.80
CA ASN A 322 -10.74 -11.81 -10.16
C ASN A 322 -10.18 -13.23 -10.25
N ASP A 323 -9.28 -13.61 -9.35
CA ASP A 323 -8.74 -14.98 -9.28
C ASP A 323 -9.83 -16.01 -8.93
N ALA A 324 -10.75 -15.65 -8.04
CA ALA A 324 -11.81 -16.55 -7.59
C ALA A 324 -13.02 -16.59 -8.55
N VAL A 325 -13.48 -15.41 -8.97
CA VAL A 325 -14.74 -15.25 -9.73
C VAL A 325 -14.51 -15.38 -11.24
N GLN A 326 -13.30 -15.05 -11.71
CA GLN A 326 -12.94 -14.99 -13.14
C GLN A 326 -13.94 -14.14 -13.94
N ALA A 327 -14.22 -12.94 -13.42
CA ALA A 327 -15.18 -12.02 -14.01
C ALA A 327 -14.77 -11.57 -15.43
N GLU A 328 -15.73 -11.36 -16.32
CA GLU A 328 -15.48 -10.81 -17.66
C GLU A 328 -14.98 -9.37 -17.58
N ASP A 329 -15.56 -8.56 -16.69
CA ASP A 329 -15.08 -7.22 -16.36
C ASP A 329 -14.14 -7.29 -15.13
N PRO A 330 -12.83 -7.03 -15.29
CA PRO A 330 -11.89 -7.05 -14.19
C PRO A 330 -12.13 -5.98 -13.12
N TYR A 331 -13.00 -5.00 -13.38
CA TYR A 331 -13.42 -3.96 -12.44
C TYR A 331 -14.73 -4.24 -11.70
N GLU A 332 -15.36 -5.38 -11.94
CA GLU A 332 -16.61 -5.77 -11.25
C GLU A 332 -16.50 -5.69 -9.72
N PHE A 333 -15.30 -5.99 -9.16
CA PHE A 333 -15.02 -5.89 -7.73
C PHE A 333 -15.25 -4.49 -7.13
N VAL A 334 -15.21 -3.43 -7.93
CA VAL A 334 -15.45 -2.04 -7.48
C VAL A 334 -16.84 -1.91 -6.85
N GLY A 335 -17.80 -2.70 -7.31
CA GLY A 335 -19.12 -2.77 -6.69
C GLY A 335 -19.09 -3.19 -5.21
N LEU A 336 -18.09 -3.96 -4.77
CA LEU A 336 -17.89 -4.31 -3.34
C LEU A 336 -17.45 -3.12 -2.48
N LEU A 337 -16.89 -2.07 -3.10
CA LEU A 337 -16.41 -0.86 -2.45
C LEU A 337 -17.45 0.26 -2.43
N SER A 338 -18.59 0.08 -3.11
CA SER A 338 -19.70 1.04 -3.13
C SER A 338 -20.28 1.23 -1.71
N ASN A 339 -20.90 2.38 -1.48
CA ASN A 339 -21.54 2.77 -0.23
C ASN A 339 -20.58 2.95 0.98
N GLN A 340 -19.27 3.10 0.76
CA GLN A 340 -18.38 3.52 1.82
C GLN A 340 -18.47 5.05 2.01
N PRO A 341 -18.57 5.54 3.27
CA PRO A 341 -18.63 6.98 3.55
C PRO A 341 -17.25 7.61 3.34
N LEU A 342 -16.94 8.00 2.10
CA LEU A 342 -15.68 8.67 1.76
C LEU A 342 -15.76 10.15 2.15
N VAL A 343 -14.64 10.73 2.64
CA VAL A 343 -14.51 12.18 2.88
C VAL A 343 -14.72 12.96 1.59
N ALA A 344 -14.22 12.48 0.46
CA ALA A 344 -14.46 13.08 -0.84
C ALA A 344 -15.94 13.13 -1.21
N THR A 345 -16.72 12.09 -0.91
CA THR A 345 -18.19 12.08 -1.14
C THR A 345 -18.87 13.10 -0.25
N GLN A 346 -18.55 13.13 1.06
CA GLN A 346 -19.11 14.13 1.99
C GLN A 346 -18.79 15.56 1.57
N ARG A 347 -17.56 15.81 1.11
CA ARG A 347 -17.17 17.13 0.55
C ARG A 347 -18.00 17.49 -0.67
N ASN A 348 -18.14 16.56 -1.61
CA ASN A 348 -18.92 16.78 -2.84
C ASN A 348 -20.42 17.01 -2.54
N GLU A 349 -20.96 16.31 -1.54
CA GLU A 349 -22.34 16.52 -1.06
C GLU A 349 -22.49 17.91 -0.45
N ALA A 350 -21.56 18.35 0.41
CA ALA A 350 -21.57 19.70 0.99
C ALA A 350 -21.45 20.80 -0.08
N ILE A 351 -20.54 20.63 -1.04
CA ILE A 351 -20.42 21.51 -2.22
C ILE A 351 -21.73 21.52 -3.00
N GLY A 352 -22.31 20.35 -3.24
CA GLY A 352 -23.56 20.21 -3.95
C GLY A 352 -24.75 20.88 -3.26
N GLN A 353 -24.83 20.80 -1.93
CA GLN A 353 -25.88 21.48 -1.14
C GLN A 353 -25.75 23.01 -1.25
N LEU A 354 -24.52 23.55 -1.12
CA LEU A 354 -24.28 24.97 -1.27
C LEU A 354 -24.55 25.49 -2.69
N ALA A 355 -24.11 24.74 -3.71
CA ALA A 355 -24.43 25.06 -5.10
C ALA A 355 -25.95 25.02 -5.38
N GLY A 356 -26.68 24.09 -4.75
CA GLY A 356 -28.15 24.03 -4.81
C GLY A 356 -28.82 25.24 -4.19
N LYS A 357 -28.33 25.75 -3.05
CA LYS A 357 -28.81 27.00 -2.44
C LYS A 357 -28.59 28.19 -3.36
N LEU A 358 -27.42 28.29 -4.01
CA LEU A 358 -27.13 29.35 -4.99
C LEU A 358 -28.02 29.25 -6.25
N ALA A 359 -28.32 28.03 -6.70
CA ALA A 359 -29.22 27.83 -7.84
C ALA A 359 -30.66 28.27 -7.53
N ALA A 360 -31.09 28.15 -6.28
CA ALA A 360 -32.41 28.53 -5.82
C ALA A 360 -32.54 30.02 -5.42
N ASN A 361 -31.41 30.74 -5.25
CA ASN A 361 -31.39 32.12 -4.79
C ASN A 361 -30.53 33.02 -5.71
N ASP A 362 -31.19 33.57 -6.75
CA ASP A 362 -30.55 34.47 -7.74
C ASP A 362 -29.99 35.75 -7.12
N THR A 363 -30.61 36.26 -6.04
CA THR A 363 -30.18 37.46 -5.35
C THR A 363 -28.82 37.21 -4.66
N LEU A 364 -28.72 36.12 -3.91
CA LEU A 364 -27.47 35.72 -3.25
C LEU A 364 -26.37 35.46 -4.28
N ARG A 365 -26.68 34.72 -5.36
CA ARG A 365 -25.72 34.44 -6.42
C ARG A 365 -25.18 35.71 -7.04
N SER A 366 -26.06 36.67 -7.38
CA SER A 366 -25.67 37.97 -7.95
C SER A 366 -24.87 38.82 -6.97
N ALA A 367 -25.14 38.73 -5.65
CA ALA A 367 -24.36 39.40 -4.63
C ALA A 367 -22.92 38.84 -4.56
N LEU A 368 -22.76 37.53 -4.60
CA LEU A 368 -21.43 36.87 -4.63
C LEU A 368 -20.67 37.14 -5.92
N GLU A 369 -21.35 37.19 -7.09
CA GLU A 369 -20.74 37.56 -8.37
C GLU A 369 -20.21 39.01 -8.35
N ARG A 370 -20.96 39.93 -7.76
CA ARG A 370 -20.50 41.33 -7.55
C ARG A 370 -19.29 41.38 -6.62
N LEU A 371 -19.34 40.66 -5.51
CA LEU A 371 -18.22 40.57 -4.56
C LEU A 371 -16.94 40.09 -5.27
N LEU A 372 -17.05 39.02 -6.07
CA LEU A 372 -15.90 38.46 -6.84
C LEU A 372 -15.43 39.43 -7.96
N ALA A 373 -16.27 40.26 -8.49
CA ALA A 373 -15.91 41.25 -9.51
C ALA A 373 -15.22 42.50 -8.92
N GLU A 374 -15.59 42.90 -7.72
CA GLU A 374 -14.97 44.05 -7.02
C GLU A 374 -13.55 43.74 -6.53
N PHE A 375 -13.30 42.49 -6.15
CA PHE A 375 -11.99 42.03 -5.65
C PHE A 375 -11.28 41.22 -6.73
N ALA A 376 -10.46 41.87 -7.56
CA ALA A 376 -9.65 41.20 -8.61
C ALA A 376 -8.51 40.34 -8.06
N GLY A 377 -8.39 40.20 -6.73
CA GLY A 377 -7.39 39.41 -6.00
C GLY A 377 -8.01 38.55 -4.89
N SER A 378 -7.33 38.42 -3.77
CA SER A 378 -7.80 37.67 -2.58
C SER A 378 -8.95 38.40 -1.90
N ILE A 379 -10.01 37.70 -1.53
CA ILE A 379 -11.16 38.19 -0.78
C ILE A 379 -10.86 38.11 0.72
N ASP A 380 -11.06 39.23 1.44
CA ASP A 380 -11.17 39.21 2.89
C ASP A 380 -12.51 38.55 3.27
N TRP A 381 -12.50 37.23 3.46
CA TRP A 381 -13.72 36.50 3.77
C TRP A 381 -14.37 36.92 5.10
N PRO A 382 -13.67 37.18 6.23
CA PRO A 382 -14.26 37.69 7.44
C PRO A 382 -15.07 38.97 7.21
N ALA A 383 -14.53 39.97 6.51
CA ALA A 383 -15.23 41.21 6.20
C ALA A 383 -16.40 40.98 5.23
N SER A 384 -16.22 40.17 4.20
CA SER A 384 -17.25 39.82 3.22
C SER A 384 -18.40 39.02 3.85
N ARG A 385 -18.09 38.11 4.77
CA ARG A 385 -19.04 37.35 5.57
C ARG A 385 -19.97 38.26 6.37
N ASP A 386 -19.40 39.23 7.11
CA ASP A 386 -20.20 40.17 7.92
C ASP A 386 -21.10 41.03 7.04
N MET A 387 -20.63 41.38 5.85
CA MET A 387 -21.44 42.09 4.86
C MET A 387 -22.61 41.23 4.36
N LEU A 388 -22.36 39.98 4.04
CA LEU A 388 -23.39 39.03 3.58
C LEU A 388 -24.39 38.66 4.69
N MET A 389 -23.96 38.60 5.95
CA MET A 389 -24.84 38.33 7.09
C MET A 389 -25.77 39.53 7.43
N ASN A 390 -25.33 40.74 7.19
CA ASN A 390 -26.06 41.97 7.57
C ASN A 390 -26.90 42.56 6.42
N ASN A 391 -26.76 42.10 5.19
CA ASN A 391 -27.53 42.58 4.03
C ASN A 391 -28.79 41.75 3.77
N ALA A 392 -29.85 42.41 3.30
CA ALA A 392 -31.10 41.77 2.88
C ALA A 392 -30.91 40.72 1.74
N ASP A 393 -29.83 40.83 1.01
CA ASP A 393 -29.43 39.93 -0.09
C ASP A 393 -28.62 38.73 0.41
N GLY A 394 -28.30 38.62 1.71
CA GLY A 394 -27.51 37.57 2.30
C GLY A 394 -28.32 36.35 2.73
N ASP A 395 -27.62 35.27 2.99
CA ASP A 395 -28.19 33.99 3.45
C ASP A 395 -27.30 33.44 4.56
N GLU A 396 -27.78 33.52 5.80
CA GLU A 396 -27.04 33.06 6.99
C GLU A 396 -26.69 31.55 6.91
N ASP A 397 -27.60 30.73 6.38
CA ASP A 397 -27.39 29.32 6.26
C ASP A 397 -26.35 28.96 5.18
N PHE A 398 -26.26 29.77 4.11
CA PHE A 398 -25.21 29.62 3.11
C PHE A 398 -23.84 29.99 3.72
N VAL A 399 -23.76 31.11 4.42
CA VAL A 399 -22.52 31.58 5.03
C VAL A 399 -21.99 30.60 6.05
N ARG A 400 -22.84 30.06 6.93
CA ARG A 400 -22.46 29.02 7.90
C ARG A 400 -22.01 27.75 7.21
N GLY A 401 -22.75 27.31 6.18
CA GLY A 401 -22.38 26.12 5.41
C GLY A 401 -21.07 26.27 4.66
N PHE A 402 -20.77 27.48 4.17
CA PHE A 402 -19.49 27.78 3.52
C PHE A 402 -18.31 27.79 4.52
N ASP A 403 -18.52 28.37 5.72
CA ASP A 403 -17.53 28.31 6.80
C ASP A 403 -17.24 26.85 7.21
N ASP A 404 -18.28 26.03 7.43
CA ASP A 404 -18.12 24.60 7.74
C ASP A 404 -17.39 23.84 6.62
N LEU A 405 -17.72 24.13 5.36
CA LEU A 405 -17.03 23.55 4.20
C LEU A 405 -15.54 23.89 4.21
N LYS A 406 -15.18 25.15 4.49
CA LYS A 406 -13.78 25.60 4.58
C LYS A 406 -13.03 24.87 5.70
N GLU A 407 -13.60 24.85 6.90
CA GLU A 407 -12.95 24.26 8.09
C GLU A 407 -12.78 22.75 7.94
N ARG A 408 -13.79 22.05 7.42
CA ARG A 408 -13.76 20.60 7.35
C ARG A 408 -12.92 20.05 6.22
N PHE A 409 -12.92 20.69 5.04
CA PHE A 409 -12.38 20.10 3.82
C PHE A 409 -11.29 20.92 3.13
N PHE A 410 -11.15 22.20 3.45
CA PHE A 410 -10.21 23.09 2.76
C PHE A 410 -9.12 23.68 3.66
N ASP A 411 -9.05 23.30 4.95
CA ASP A 411 -7.88 23.56 5.78
C ASP A 411 -6.74 22.59 5.42
N ILE A 412 -6.31 22.68 4.16
CA ILE A 412 -5.26 21.86 3.55
C ILE A 412 -4.31 22.77 2.76
N ALA A 413 -3.07 22.29 2.59
CA ALA A 413 -2.07 22.95 1.76
C ALA A 413 -1.86 22.20 0.44
N TYR A 414 -1.66 22.96 -0.63
CA TYR A 414 -1.27 22.45 -1.93
C TYR A 414 -0.27 23.41 -2.58
N ASP A 415 0.86 22.91 -3.09
CA ASP A 415 1.93 23.73 -3.68
C ASP A 415 2.37 24.91 -2.81
N GLN A 416 2.54 24.68 -1.50
CA GLN A 416 2.90 25.69 -0.49
C GLN A 416 1.87 26.81 -0.30
N GLU A 417 0.66 26.65 -0.80
CA GLU A 417 -0.46 27.56 -0.58
C GLU A 417 -1.54 26.88 0.26
N ARG A 418 -2.20 27.68 1.14
CA ARG A 418 -3.33 27.20 1.92
C ARG A 418 -4.62 27.47 1.17
N LEU A 419 -5.37 26.44 0.85
CA LEU A 419 -6.67 26.59 0.18
C LEU A 419 -7.70 27.32 1.06
N TYR A 420 -7.56 27.21 2.38
CA TYR A 420 -8.39 27.94 3.34
C TYR A 420 -8.36 29.47 3.13
N ASP A 421 -7.24 30.02 2.68
CA ASP A 421 -7.03 31.47 2.48
C ASP A 421 -7.42 31.94 1.07
N GLN A 422 -8.00 31.05 0.24
CA GLN A 422 -8.45 31.33 -1.14
C GLN A 422 -9.96 31.12 -1.30
N PRO A 423 -10.82 31.82 -0.52
CA PRO A 423 -12.28 31.63 -0.57
C PRO A 423 -12.87 31.96 -1.94
N GLU A 424 -12.25 32.89 -2.71
CA GLU A 424 -12.67 33.24 -4.06
C GLU A 424 -12.64 32.06 -5.04
N VAL A 425 -11.68 31.15 -4.90
CA VAL A 425 -11.59 29.94 -5.75
C VAL A 425 -12.80 29.04 -5.48
N MET A 426 -13.12 28.82 -4.21
CA MET A 426 -14.26 27.99 -3.81
C MET A 426 -15.58 28.61 -4.22
N LEU A 427 -15.76 29.93 -4.01
CA LEU A 427 -16.99 30.66 -4.39
C LEU A 427 -17.21 30.64 -5.89
N ARG A 428 -16.17 30.82 -6.71
CA ARG A 428 -16.27 30.70 -8.18
C ARG A 428 -16.75 29.32 -8.59
N ASN A 429 -16.16 28.25 -8.02
CA ASN A 429 -16.58 26.89 -8.29
C ASN A 429 -18.04 26.62 -7.90
N LEU A 430 -18.50 27.13 -6.74
CA LEU A 430 -19.89 27.00 -6.30
C LEU A 430 -20.87 27.71 -7.26
N ILE A 431 -20.52 28.89 -7.74
CA ILE A 431 -21.32 29.65 -8.71
C ILE A 431 -21.41 28.90 -10.03
N GLU A 432 -20.30 28.39 -10.56
CA GLU A 432 -20.31 27.61 -11.81
C GLU A 432 -21.14 26.32 -11.67
N LEU A 433 -20.99 25.58 -10.56
CA LEU A 433 -21.79 24.41 -10.28
C LEU A 433 -23.28 24.72 -10.12
N SER A 434 -23.64 25.87 -9.57
CA SER A 434 -25.04 26.30 -9.46
C SER A 434 -25.71 26.53 -10.81
N ARG A 435 -24.94 26.95 -11.83
CA ARG A 435 -25.41 27.16 -13.21
C ARG A 435 -25.58 25.86 -13.99
N THR A 436 -24.69 24.88 -13.77
CA THR A 436 -24.67 23.61 -14.51
C THR A 436 -25.68 22.59 -13.96
N ARG A 437 -26.03 22.66 -12.69
CA ARG A 437 -26.93 21.69 -12.01
C ARG A 437 -28.39 21.76 -12.48
N SER A 438 -28.77 22.79 -13.21
CA SER A 438 -30.07 22.84 -13.88
C SER A 438 -30.23 21.82 -15.01
N GLN A 439 -29.19 21.06 -15.37
CA GLN A 439 -29.18 20.16 -16.54
C GLN A 439 -28.76 18.69 -16.26
N SER A 440 -28.34 18.30 -15.07
CA SER A 440 -27.85 16.94 -14.84
C SER A 440 -28.79 16.10 -13.99
N HIS A 441 -29.19 14.96 -14.58
CA HIS A 441 -29.86 13.84 -13.91
C HIS A 441 -28.93 13.14 -12.93
N SER A 442 -29.53 12.59 -11.88
CA SER A 442 -28.90 11.77 -10.85
C SER A 442 -28.06 10.64 -11.44
N ASP A 443 -26.76 10.58 -11.08
CA ASP A 443 -25.99 9.35 -11.21
C ASP A 443 -26.67 8.26 -10.36
N GLU A 444 -26.99 7.14 -11.00
CA GLU A 444 -27.48 5.94 -10.34
C GLU A 444 -26.36 5.43 -9.41
N SER A 445 -26.46 5.74 -8.11
CA SER A 445 -25.68 5.04 -7.10
C SER A 445 -26.03 3.56 -7.19
N LEU A 446 -25.02 2.70 -7.43
CA LEU A 446 -25.18 1.25 -7.33
C LEU A 446 -25.84 0.95 -5.99
N THR A 447 -27.02 0.35 -6.03
CA THR A 447 -27.82 0.06 -4.83
C THR A 447 -27.09 -0.92 -3.93
N GLY A 448 -27.31 -0.87 -2.61
CA GLY A 448 -26.71 -1.80 -1.64
C GLY A 448 -26.94 -3.28 -2.00
N ASP A 449 -27.99 -3.57 -2.76
CA ASP A 449 -28.31 -4.91 -3.27
C ASP A 449 -27.25 -5.43 -4.25
N ALA A 450 -26.64 -4.56 -5.08
CA ALA A 450 -25.59 -4.95 -6.02
C ALA A 450 -24.30 -5.38 -5.29
N ALA A 451 -23.89 -4.67 -4.26
CA ALA A 451 -22.72 -5.02 -3.45
C ALA A 451 -22.91 -6.37 -2.73
N ALA A 452 -24.10 -6.62 -2.18
CA ALA A 452 -24.43 -7.89 -1.52
C ALA A 452 -24.41 -9.07 -2.51
N ALA A 453 -24.89 -8.87 -3.74
CA ALA A 453 -24.86 -9.90 -4.79
C ALA A 453 -23.42 -10.25 -5.20
N LEU A 454 -22.53 -9.26 -5.33
CA LEU A 454 -21.11 -9.50 -5.63
C LEU A 454 -20.38 -10.20 -4.50
N GLU A 455 -20.68 -9.83 -3.24
CA GLU A 455 -20.13 -10.51 -2.06
C GLU A 455 -20.57 -11.98 -2.03
N GLN A 456 -21.84 -12.26 -2.25
CA GLN A 456 -22.37 -13.62 -2.32
C GLN A 456 -21.69 -14.43 -3.44
N ARG A 457 -21.52 -13.85 -4.63
CA ARG A 457 -20.85 -14.48 -5.77
C ARG A 457 -19.39 -14.84 -5.44
N LEU A 458 -18.66 -13.95 -4.77
CA LEU A 458 -17.30 -14.24 -4.32
C LEU A 458 -17.28 -15.39 -3.30
N LEU A 459 -18.19 -15.37 -2.33
CA LEU A 459 -18.26 -16.39 -1.28
C LEU A 459 -18.60 -17.78 -1.85
N GLU A 460 -19.44 -17.83 -2.87
CA GLU A 460 -19.76 -19.08 -3.60
C GLU A 460 -18.53 -19.60 -4.38
N ALA A 461 -17.83 -18.70 -5.07
CA ALA A 461 -16.65 -19.05 -5.85
C ALA A 461 -15.49 -19.61 -5.00
N VAL A 462 -15.26 -19.07 -3.79
CA VAL A 462 -14.17 -19.55 -2.92
C VAL A 462 -14.53 -20.77 -2.07
N GLY A 463 -15.81 -21.04 -1.88
CA GLY A 463 -16.31 -22.15 -1.08
C GLY A 463 -16.17 -21.95 0.44
N PRO A 464 -16.70 -22.90 1.25
CA PRO A 464 -16.81 -22.74 2.69
C PRO A 464 -15.46 -22.65 3.42
N GLU A 465 -14.44 -23.35 2.94
CA GLU A 465 -13.11 -23.39 3.57
C GLU A 465 -12.37 -22.03 3.55
N ARG A 466 -12.60 -21.22 2.51
CA ARG A 466 -11.96 -19.90 2.36
C ARG A 466 -12.90 -18.71 2.62
N ARG A 467 -14.09 -18.98 3.14
CA ARG A 467 -15.12 -17.95 3.40
C ARG A 467 -14.63 -16.86 4.34
N GLU A 468 -13.99 -17.23 5.45
CA GLU A 468 -13.46 -16.28 6.43
C GLU A 468 -12.38 -15.38 5.81
N GLN A 469 -11.46 -15.97 5.06
CA GLN A 469 -10.43 -15.22 4.33
C GLN A 469 -11.06 -14.24 3.33
N ALA A 470 -12.08 -14.66 2.57
CA ALA A 470 -12.75 -13.78 1.61
C ALA A 470 -13.40 -12.55 2.28
N LEU A 471 -14.11 -12.77 3.39
CA LEU A 471 -14.70 -11.68 4.16
C LEU A 471 -13.65 -10.72 4.72
N GLU A 472 -12.52 -11.24 5.17
CA GLU A 472 -11.41 -10.42 5.65
C GLU A 472 -10.77 -9.58 4.53
N VAL A 473 -10.60 -10.16 3.34
CA VAL A 473 -10.07 -9.44 2.16
C VAL A 473 -11.04 -8.34 1.71
N ILE A 474 -12.36 -8.61 1.69
CA ILE A 474 -13.39 -7.60 1.40
C ILE A 474 -13.30 -6.45 2.39
N GLU A 475 -13.29 -6.75 3.70
CA GLU A 475 -13.23 -5.73 4.75
C GLU A 475 -11.94 -4.91 4.67
N THR A 476 -10.81 -5.56 4.44
CA THR A 476 -9.53 -4.88 4.24
C THR A 476 -9.55 -3.96 3.03
N GLY A 477 -10.14 -4.40 1.92
CA GLY A 477 -10.34 -3.58 0.72
C GLY A 477 -11.24 -2.37 0.99
N ARG A 478 -12.36 -2.55 1.68
CA ARG A 478 -13.31 -1.48 2.05
C ARG A 478 -12.65 -0.42 2.95
N VAL A 479 -11.95 -0.86 4.00
CA VAL A 479 -11.25 0.06 4.91
C VAL A 479 -10.12 0.78 4.18
N SER A 480 -9.33 0.06 3.37
CA SER A 480 -8.27 0.66 2.55
C SER A 480 -8.82 1.69 1.56
N TRP A 481 -9.97 1.41 0.92
CA TRP A 481 -10.65 2.35 0.02
C TRP A 481 -11.12 3.61 0.74
N LYS A 482 -11.77 3.43 1.90
CA LYS A 482 -12.26 4.54 2.73
C LYS A 482 -11.14 5.46 3.18
N LEU A 483 -10.04 4.89 3.69
CA LEU A 483 -8.97 5.67 4.31
C LEU A 483 -7.96 6.26 3.31
N ARG A 484 -8.01 5.86 2.03
CA ARG A 484 -7.09 6.33 0.99
C ARG A 484 -7.11 7.85 0.79
N ASP A 485 -8.29 8.47 0.96
CA ASP A 485 -8.45 9.91 0.81
C ASP A 485 -8.29 10.63 2.17
N ASP A 486 -8.60 9.94 3.27
CA ASP A 486 -8.52 10.49 4.63
C ASP A 486 -7.06 10.79 5.02
N ASP A 487 -6.12 9.86 4.77
CA ASP A 487 -4.72 10.02 5.12
C ASP A 487 -4.05 11.20 4.38
N ASN A 488 -4.33 11.35 3.09
CA ASN A 488 -3.84 12.46 2.27
C ASN A 488 -4.35 13.81 2.79
N LEU A 489 -5.65 13.89 3.08
CA LEU A 489 -6.28 15.10 3.59
C LEU A 489 -5.69 15.49 4.95
N LEU A 490 -5.49 14.52 5.85
CA LEU A 490 -4.97 14.78 7.19
C LEU A 490 -3.50 15.23 7.18
N VAL A 491 -2.66 14.65 6.32
CA VAL A 491 -1.26 15.10 6.14
C VAL A 491 -1.21 16.49 5.52
N ALA A 492 -2.04 16.79 4.51
CA ALA A 492 -2.14 18.10 3.90
C ALA A 492 -2.66 19.17 4.90
N ARG A 493 -3.49 18.76 5.87
CA ARG A 493 -3.91 19.62 6.99
C ARG A 493 -2.74 19.97 7.91
N LEU A 494 -1.86 19.04 8.26
CA LEU A 494 -0.66 19.37 9.04
C LEU A 494 0.25 20.36 8.31
N GLU A 495 0.39 20.21 7.00
CA GLU A 495 1.15 21.15 6.18
C GLU A 495 0.48 22.55 6.19
N SER A 496 -0.85 22.61 6.07
CA SER A 496 -1.61 23.86 6.21
C SER A 496 -1.35 24.53 7.57
N GLN A 497 -1.34 23.77 8.66
CA GLN A 497 -1.09 24.32 10.00
C GLN A 497 0.35 24.80 10.18
N LEU A 498 1.34 24.18 9.53
CA LEU A 498 2.71 24.69 9.49
C LEU A 498 2.78 26.00 8.70
N LEU A 499 2.17 26.07 7.51
CA LEU A 499 2.13 27.30 6.70
C LEU A 499 1.45 28.44 7.44
N ARG A 500 0.35 28.19 8.17
CA ARG A 500 -0.31 29.17 9.01
C ARG A 500 0.63 29.78 10.06
N ALA A 501 1.48 28.98 10.68
CA ALA A 501 2.45 29.46 11.65
C ALA A 501 3.59 30.26 11.00
N LEU A 502 4.04 29.86 9.81
CA LEU A 502 5.02 30.58 9.01
C LEU A 502 4.48 31.92 8.52
N ASP A 503 3.20 31.99 8.11
CA ASP A 503 2.55 33.24 7.68
C ASP A 503 2.44 34.23 8.82
N GLU A 504 2.11 33.80 10.04
CA GLU A 504 2.10 34.66 11.21
C GLU A 504 3.51 35.17 11.54
N ALA A 505 4.55 34.32 11.43
CA ALA A 505 5.92 34.77 11.59
C ALA A 505 6.33 35.78 10.51
N ALA A 506 5.97 35.54 9.25
CA ALA A 506 6.22 36.44 8.12
C ALA A 506 5.54 37.82 8.35
N ARG A 507 4.29 37.80 8.78
CA ARG A 507 3.54 39.02 9.12
C ARG A 507 4.27 39.88 10.17
N ARG A 508 4.75 39.23 11.25
CA ARG A 508 5.51 39.95 12.32
C ARG A 508 6.86 40.48 11.83
N LEU A 509 7.59 39.69 11.02
CA LEU A 509 8.86 40.12 10.44
C LEU A 509 8.69 41.32 9.49
N ARG A 510 7.60 41.35 8.71
CA ARG A 510 7.26 42.50 7.86
C ARG A 510 6.97 43.75 8.71
N MET A 511 6.21 43.62 9.79
CA MET A 511 5.94 44.73 10.72
C MET A 511 7.22 45.30 11.36
N LEU A 512 8.23 44.45 11.54
CA LEU A 512 9.54 44.86 12.06
C LEU A 512 10.50 45.35 10.96
N GLY A 513 10.07 45.40 9.70
CA GLY A 513 10.91 45.79 8.56
C GLY A 513 12.05 44.82 8.24
N ARG A 514 11.96 43.56 8.73
CA ARG A 514 12.98 42.52 8.55
C ARG A 514 12.70 41.59 7.39
N LEU A 515 11.51 41.62 6.82
CA LEU A 515 11.11 40.86 5.63
C LEU A 515 10.44 41.81 4.65
N THR A 516 10.83 41.76 3.38
CA THR A 516 10.22 42.55 2.28
C THR A 516 9.62 41.59 1.26
N GLY A 517 8.43 41.91 0.75
CA GLY A 517 7.70 41.07 -0.20
C GLY A 517 6.79 40.05 0.48
N ASP A 518 6.22 39.15 -0.32
CA ASP A 518 5.24 38.12 0.12
C ASP A 518 5.86 36.78 0.47
N GLU A 519 7.19 36.68 0.45
CA GLU A 519 7.91 35.46 0.77
C GLU A 519 7.73 35.04 2.23
N ARG A 520 7.66 33.74 2.47
CA ARG A 520 7.72 33.14 3.82
C ARG A 520 9.18 33.02 4.28
N PRO A 521 9.46 33.15 5.59
CA PRO A 521 10.80 32.89 6.12
C PRO A 521 11.17 31.41 5.89
N ASN A 522 12.43 31.19 5.45
CA ASN A 522 13.00 29.83 5.30
C ASN A 522 13.25 29.19 6.64
#